data_85d408610349b3a4ff5b027a6af654cf
#
_entry.id   85d408610349b3a4ff5b027a6af654cf
#
_cell.length_a   1.000
_cell.length_b   1.000
_cell.length_c   1.000
_cell.angle_alpha   90.00
_cell.angle_beta   90.00
_cell.angle_gamma   90.00
#
_symmetry.space_group_name_H-M   'P 1'
#
loop_
_entity.id
_entity.type
_entity.pdbx_description
1 polymer ?
#
loop_
_entity_poly.entity_id
_entity_poly.type
_entity_poly.pdbx_seq_one_letter_code
_entity_poly.pdbx_strand_id
1 'polypeptide(L)'
;MWLAEATEFVSQVQKSGLEIDYVSPKGGYIPIDPRNLKEIHIDEKIFEIYQSDDFRKRALVQSLIPHEVSADNYVAIYFTGGHGVLWDFYDNKELNQIAESIYKNGGFVTSVCHGVAGLLNLKDGKGQYLIANRKITGFTQCEEILSGKHKFVPFETEREAKKRGANFQKKRPFTSYAVQDDRLITGQNPQSGRAVADLLTRALKEI
;
A
#
# COMPACT_ATOMS: atom_id res chain seq x y z
N MET A 1 -0.04 6.99 8.80
CA MET A 1 -0.87 6.37 7.74
C MET A 1 -1.79 7.42 7.12
N TRP A 2 -2.07 7.32 5.82
CA TRP A 2 -3.11 8.13 5.15
C TRP A 2 -4.46 7.40 5.23
N LEU A 3 -5.44 7.97 5.92
CA LEU A 3 -6.69 7.28 6.29
C LEU A 3 -7.51 6.83 5.07
N ALA A 4 -7.75 7.74 4.11
CA ALA A 4 -8.57 7.44 2.94
C ALA A 4 -8.05 6.24 2.13
N GLU A 5 -6.73 6.13 1.97
CA GLU A 5 -6.11 5.00 1.25
C GLU A 5 -6.37 3.65 1.92
N ALA A 6 -6.33 3.62 3.26
CA ALA A 6 -6.62 2.41 4.01
C ALA A 6 -8.12 2.07 3.98
N THR A 7 -8.98 3.05 4.28
CA THR A 7 -10.43 2.80 4.42
C THR A 7 -11.12 2.52 3.08
N GLU A 8 -10.74 3.18 2.00
CA GLU A 8 -11.28 2.88 0.66
C GLU A 8 -10.91 1.46 0.20
N PHE A 9 -9.67 1.04 0.46
CA PHE A 9 -9.24 -0.31 0.15
C PHE A 9 -10.00 -1.33 0.99
N VAL A 10 -10.06 -1.13 2.31
CA VAL A 10 -10.80 -1.99 3.25
C VAL A 10 -12.27 -2.14 2.84
N SER A 11 -12.96 -1.02 2.60
CA SER A 11 -14.37 -1.02 2.19
C SER A 11 -14.63 -1.87 0.94
N GLN A 12 -13.73 -1.80 -0.04
CA GLN A 12 -13.91 -2.53 -1.30
C GLN A 12 -13.60 -4.03 -1.16
N VAL A 13 -12.55 -4.35 -0.39
CA VAL A 13 -12.13 -5.75 -0.16
C VAL A 13 -13.14 -6.50 0.70
N GLN A 14 -13.66 -5.88 1.77
CA GLN A 14 -14.71 -6.47 2.61
C GLN A 14 -15.99 -6.77 1.84
N LYS A 15 -16.39 -5.92 0.88
CA LYS A 15 -17.54 -6.20 -0.01
C LYS A 15 -17.34 -7.43 -0.88
N SER A 16 -16.12 -7.85 -1.09
CA SER A 16 -15.79 -9.08 -1.84
C SER A 16 -15.75 -10.32 -0.96
N GLY A 17 -16.08 -10.20 0.33
CA GLY A 17 -16.10 -11.30 1.29
C GLY A 17 -14.71 -11.73 1.79
N LEU A 18 -13.69 -10.93 1.57
CA LEU A 18 -12.34 -11.20 2.06
C LEU A 18 -12.16 -10.65 3.47
N GLU A 19 -11.52 -11.43 4.31
CA GLU A 19 -11.10 -11.01 5.65
C GLU A 19 -9.79 -10.21 5.59
N ILE A 20 -9.61 -9.28 6.52
CA ILE A 20 -8.46 -8.38 6.56
C ILE A 20 -7.82 -8.44 7.94
N ASP A 21 -6.51 -8.60 7.97
CA ASP A 21 -5.67 -8.35 9.12
C ASP A 21 -4.84 -7.08 8.91
N TYR A 22 -4.62 -6.36 10.00
CA TYR A 22 -3.90 -5.10 9.99
C TYR A 22 -2.56 -5.29 10.69
N VAL A 23 -1.50 -4.99 9.97
CA VAL A 23 -0.13 -5.20 10.43
C VAL A 23 0.63 -3.89 10.41
N SER A 24 1.38 -3.59 11.43
CA SER A 24 2.34 -2.48 11.42
C SER A 24 3.72 -2.94 11.89
N PRO A 25 4.79 -2.21 11.54
CA PRO A 25 6.17 -2.63 11.86
C PRO A 25 6.43 -2.94 13.35
N LYS A 26 5.68 -2.31 14.24
CA LYS A 26 5.85 -2.43 15.70
C LYS A 26 4.60 -2.97 16.40
N GLY A 27 3.52 -3.20 15.67
CA GLY A 27 2.22 -3.52 16.25
C GLY A 27 1.58 -2.35 17.02
N GLY A 28 0.40 -2.59 17.54
CA GLY A 28 -0.30 -1.64 18.39
C GLY A 28 -0.82 -0.42 17.65
N TYR A 29 -0.61 0.77 18.23
CA TYR A 29 -1.19 2.00 17.71
C TYR A 29 -0.58 2.48 16.40
N ILE A 30 -1.44 2.75 15.41
CA ILE A 30 -1.06 3.34 14.12
C ILE A 30 -1.51 4.81 14.07
N PRO A 31 -0.58 5.78 14.02
CA PRO A 31 -0.94 7.19 13.91
C PRO A 31 -1.51 7.52 12.54
N ILE A 32 -2.61 8.28 12.53
CA ILE A 32 -3.19 8.87 11.32
C ILE A 32 -2.54 10.22 11.07
N ASP A 33 -2.25 10.54 9.81
CA ASP A 33 -1.78 11.88 9.43
C ASP A 33 -2.88 12.91 9.74
N PRO A 34 -2.61 13.94 10.57
CA PRO A 34 -3.62 14.91 10.97
C PRO A 34 -4.26 15.66 9.80
N ARG A 35 -3.57 15.77 8.67
CA ARG A 35 -4.11 16.40 7.46
C ARG A 35 -5.27 15.61 6.86
N ASN A 36 -5.33 14.32 7.12
CA ASN A 36 -6.38 13.43 6.62
C ASN A 36 -7.71 13.57 7.37
N LEU A 37 -7.67 14.16 8.54
CA LEU A 37 -8.86 14.40 9.37
C LEU A 37 -9.60 15.69 9.00
N LYS A 38 -9.17 16.37 7.95
CA LYS A 38 -9.90 17.52 7.41
C LYS A 38 -11.12 17.03 6.63
N GLU A 39 -12.26 17.69 6.80
CA GLU A 39 -13.54 17.33 6.17
C GLU A 39 -13.45 17.11 4.65
N ILE A 40 -12.60 17.88 3.96
CA ILE A 40 -12.41 17.75 2.51
C ILE A 40 -11.84 16.38 2.06
N HIS A 41 -11.29 15.61 2.98
CA HIS A 41 -10.68 14.30 2.70
C HIS A 41 -11.47 13.12 3.24
N ILE A 42 -12.61 13.39 3.89
CA ILE A 42 -13.45 12.37 4.52
C ILE A 42 -14.81 12.39 3.85
N ASP A 43 -15.09 11.38 3.03
CA ASP A 43 -16.43 11.10 2.55
C ASP A 43 -17.18 10.16 3.54
N GLU A 44 -18.48 9.97 3.31
CA GLU A 44 -19.33 9.14 4.17
C GLU A 44 -18.79 7.70 4.32
N LYS A 45 -18.27 7.11 3.25
CA LYS A 45 -17.73 5.74 3.26
C LYS A 45 -16.42 5.63 4.02
N ILE A 46 -15.54 6.60 3.88
CA ILE A 46 -14.30 6.71 4.67
C ILE A 46 -14.65 6.79 6.15
N PHE A 47 -15.64 7.62 6.47
CA PHE A 47 -16.09 7.82 7.85
C PHE A 47 -16.73 6.56 8.43
N GLU A 48 -17.57 5.84 7.66
CA GLU A 48 -18.19 4.57 8.06
C GLU A 48 -17.13 3.53 8.47
N ILE A 49 -16.14 3.29 7.63
CA ILE A 49 -15.04 2.34 7.95
C ILE A 49 -14.23 2.84 9.15
N TYR A 50 -13.89 4.13 9.17
CA TYR A 50 -13.15 4.72 10.30
C TYR A 50 -13.86 4.55 11.63
N GLN A 51 -15.20 4.64 11.67
CA GLN A 51 -16.02 4.48 12.86
C GLN A 51 -16.27 3.01 13.23
N SER A 52 -16.02 2.07 12.32
CA SER A 52 -16.25 0.66 12.60
C SER A 52 -15.37 0.16 13.75
N ASP A 53 -15.93 -0.71 14.59
CA ASP A 53 -15.22 -1.32 15.70
C ASP A 53 -13.98 -2.11 15.21
N ASP A 54 -14.11 -2.79 14.08
CA ASP A 54 -13.03 -3.54 13.46
C ASP A 54 -11.84 -2.63 13.14
N PHE A 55 -12.06 -1.58 12.38
CA PHE A 55 -10.98 -0.68 11.97
C PHE A 55 -10.37 0.06 13.17
N ARG A 56 -11.21 0.58 14.07
CA ARG A 56 -10.72 1.30 15.26
C ARG A 56 -9.91 0.42 16.19
N LYS A 57 -10.37 -0.78 16.48
CA LYS A 57 -9.72 -1.68 17.44
C LYS A 57 -8.52 -2.39 16.79
N ARG A 58 -8.75 -3.08 15.67
CA ARG A 58 -7.73 -3.94 15.06
C ARG A 58 -6.73 -3.18 14.20
N ALA A 59 -7.16 -2.15 13.44
CA ALA A 59 -6.24 -1.39 12.61
C ALA A 59 -5.52 -0.28 13.39
N LEU A 60 -6.26 0.53 14.19
CA LEU A 60 -5.67 1.72 14.77
C LEU A 60 -5.06 1.52 16.16
N VAL A 61 -5.60 0.61 16.98
CA VAL A 61 -5.17 0.46 18.38
C VAL A 61 -4.34 -0.79 18.61
N GLN A 62 -4.67 -1.89 17.95
CA GLN A 62 -4.10 -3.22 18.20
C GLN A 62 -3.66 -3.91 16.91
N SER A 63 -2.98 -3.17 16.01
CA SER A 63 -2.41 -3.81 14.82
C SER A 63 -1.42 -4.89 15.21
N LEU A 64 -1.39 -5.96 14.43
CA LEU A 64 -0.45 -7.08 14.60
C LEU A 64 0.98 -6.64 14.31
N ILE A 65 1.94 -7.36 14.87
CA ILE A 65 3.35 -7.26 14.46
C ILE A 65 3.67 -8.33 13.39
N PRO A 66 4.69 -8.12 12.56
CA PRO A 66 4.97 -9.01 11.43
C PRO A 66 5.11 -10.49 11.81
N HIS A 67 5.70 -10.82 12.95
CA HIS A 67 5.89 -12.20 13.38
C HIS A 67 4.62 -12.90 13.90
N GLU A 68 3.51 -12.18 14.08
CA GLU A 68 2.21 -12.77 14.43
C GLU A 68 1.42 -13.24 13.20
N VAL A 69 1.92 -12.95 11.99
CA VAL A 69 1.24 -13.32 10.74
C VAL A 69 2.03 -14.37 9.96
N SER A 70 1.30 -15.39 9.46
CA SER A 70 1.88 -16.39 8.55
C SER A 70 1.45 -16.07 7.12
N ALA A 71 2.42 -15.89 6.23
CA ALA A 71 2.18 -15.57 4.83
C ALA A 71 1.28 -16.61 4.12
N ASP A 72 1.25 -17.84 4.60
CA ASP A 72 0.45 -18.93 4.02
C ASP A 72 -1.07 -18.72 4.17
N ASN A 73 -1.48 -17.84 5.09
CA ASN A 73 -2.88 -17.54 5.35
C ASN A 73 -3.43 -16.41 4.45
N TYR A 74 -2.59 -15.77 3.62
CA TYR A 74 -2.98 -14.57 2.90
C TYR A 74 -2.85 -14.71 1.39
N VAL A 75 -3.87 -14.27 0.69
CA VAL A 75 -3.88 -14.18 -0.78
C VAL A 75 -3.30 -12.88 -1.31
N ALA A 76 -3.14 -11.89 -0.46
CA ALA A 76 -2.54 -10.59 -0.84
C ALA A 76 -1.96 -9.85 0.37
N ILE A 77 -1.02 -8.96 0.09
CA ILE A 77 -0.57 -7.92 1.02
C ILE A 77 -0.79 -6.55 0.39
N TYR A 78 -1.23 -5.58 1.20
CA TYR A 78 -1.44 -4.20 0.78
C TYR A 78 -0.62 -3.22 1.63
N PHE A 79 0.28 -2.51 0.99
CA PHE A 79 1.04 -1.44 1.60
C PHE A 79 0.30 -0.10 1.41
N THR A 80 -0.36 0.37 2.46
CA THR A 80 -1.02 1.68 2.48
C THR A 80 0.01 2.81 2.48
N GLY A 81 -0.39 4.00 2.08
CA GLY A 81 0.53 5.13 1.98
C GLY A 81 0.46 6.11 3.15
N GLY A 82 0.92 7.31 2.85
CA GLY A 82 1.23 8.38 3.78
C GLY A 82 2.74 8.55 3.93
N HIS A 83 3.21 9.78 4.17
CA HIS A 83 4.66 10.05 4.18
C HIS A 83 5.44 9.23 5.22
N GLY A 84 4.85 8.93 6.39
CA GLY A 84 5.52 8.18 7.46
C GLY A 84 5.99 6.79 7.05
N VAL A 85 5.29 6.15 6.11
CA VAL A 85 5.66 4.79 5.66
C VAL A 85 6.99 4.71 4.92
N LEU A 86 7.53 5.85 4.46
CA LEU A 86 8.85 5.91 3.84
C LEU A 86 9.97 5.49 4.80
N TRP A 87 9.78 5.73 6.11
CA TRP A 87 10.71 5.27 7.16
C TRP A 87 10.37 3.89 7.68
N ASP A 88 9.09 3.51 7.64
CA ASP A 88 8.61 2.28 8.28
C ASP A 88 8.69 1.06 7.37
N PHE A 89 8.50 1.21 6.04
CA PHE A 89 8.40 0.08 5.12
C PHE A 89 9.71 -0.21 4.36
N TYR A 90 10.50 0.84 4.06
CA TYR A 90 11.62 0.75 3.12
C TYR A 90 12.64 -0.36 3.46
N ASP A 91 13.07 -0.44 4.71
CA ASP A 91 14.08 -1.40 5.18
C ASP A 91 13.52 -2.43 6.18
N ASN A 92 12.20 -2.62 6.21
CA ASN A 92 11.58 -3.56 7.13
C ASN A 92 11.68 -4.98 6.59
N LYS A 93 12.67 -5.74 7.10
CA LYS A 93 12.96 -7.10 6.64
C LYS A 93 11.82 -8.08 6.88
N GLU A 94 11.09 -7.94 7.99
CA GLU A 94 9.99 -8.85 8.35
C GLU A 94 8.78 -8.64 7.40
N LEU A 95 8.40 -7.39 7.13
CA LEU A 95 7.37 -7.08 6.14
C LEU A 95 7.79 -7.52 4.73
N ASN A 96 9.07 -7.36 4.37
CA ASN A 96 9.60 -7.83 3.10
C ASN A 96 9.47 -9.34 2.98
N GLN A 97 9.85 -10.11 4.01
CA GLN A 97 9.74 -11.57 4.03
C GLN A 97 8.29 -12.06 3.88
N ILE A 98 7.35 -11.40 4.55
CA ILE A 98 5.92 -11.70 4.41
C ILE A 98 5.47 -11.46 2.96
N ALA A 99 5.78 -10.29 2.39
CA ALA A 99 5.38 -9.94 1.03
C ALA A 99 5.99 -10.86 -0.02
N GLU A 100 7.28 -11.19 0.11
CA GLU A 100 7.98 -12.14 -0.77
C GLU A 100 7.39 -13.55 -0.67
N SER A 101 7.04 -14.00 0.54
CA SER A 101 6.41 -15.30 0.77
C SER A 101 5.01 -15.36 0.17
N ILE A 102 4.17 -14.34 0.40
CA ILE A 102 2.84 -14.24 -0.22
C ILE A 102 2.96 -14.30 -1.76
N TYR A 103 3.89 -13.51 -2.33
CA TYR A 103 4.11 -13.52 -3.78
C TYR A 103 4.58 -14.87 -4.30
N LYS A 104 5.51 -15.53 -3.60
CA LYS A 104 6.02 -16.87 -3.92
C LYS A 104 4.90 -17.92 -3.88
N ASN A 105 3.97 -17.82 -2.93
CA ASN A 105 2.83 -18.71 -2.77
C ASN A 105 1.69 -18.45 -3.79
N GLY A 106 1.88 -17.54 -4.74
CA GLY A 106 0.89 -17.22 -5.77
C GLY A 106 -0.01 -16.04 -5.43
N GLY A 107 0.16 -15.40 -4.27
CA GLY A 107 -0.61 -14.23 -3.85
C GLY A 107 -0.15 -12.93 -4.50
N PHE A 108 -0.85 -11.85 -4.19
CA PHE A 108 -0.64 -10.52 -4.75
C PHE A 108 0.14 -9.62 -3.80
N VAL A 109 1.01 -8.79 -4.35
CA VAL A 109 1.64 -7.67 -3.65
C VAL A 109 1.07 -6.37 -4.19
N THR A 110 0.45 -5.60 -3.31
CA THR A 110 -0.27 -4.40 -3.70
C THR A 110 0.17 -3.19 -2.89
N SER A 111 0.06 -1.99 -3.45
CA SER A 111 0.40 -0.75 -2.76
C SER A 111 -0.32 0.47 -3.33
N VAL A 112 -0.32 1.55 -2.58
CA VAL A 112 -0.78 2.86 -3.06
C VAL A 112 0.15 3.98 -2.57
N CYS A 113 0.30 5.02 -3.40
CA CYS A 113 0.98 6.24 -3.01
C CYS A 113 2.42 5.98 -2.52
N HIS A 114 2.78 6.46 -1.32
CA HIS A 114 4.07 6.17 -0.69
C HIS A 114 4.23 4.71 -0.22
N GLY A 115 3.13 3.93 -0.15
CA GLY A 115 3.18 2.50 0.16
C GLY A 115 4.06 1.69 -0.78
N VAL A 116 4.33 2.19 -1.98
CA VAL A 116 5.29 1.59 -2.92
C VAL A 116 6.70 1.44 -2.31
N ALA A 117 7.02 2.18 -1.24
CA ALA A 117 8.27 2.01 -0.49
C ALA A 117 8.46 0.59 0.04
N GLY A 118 7.35 -0.10 0.40
CA GLY A 118 7.36 -1.50 0.83
C GLY A 118 7.71 -2.49 -0.29
N LEU A 119 7.64 -2.07 -1.56
CA LEU A 119 7.97 -2.91 -2.70
C LEU A 119 9.43 -2.75 -3.15
N LEU A 120 10.08 -1.65 -2.77
CA LEU A 120 11.37 -1.27 -3.34
C LEU A 120 12.48 -2.30 -3.11
N ASN A 121 12.47 -2.97 -1.98
CA ASN A 121 13.53 -3.93 -1.61
C ASN A 121 13.11 -5.39 -1.71
N LEU A 122 11.86 -5.68 -2.14
CA LEU A 122 11.39 -7.05 -2.35
C LEU A 122 12.22 -7.76 -3.42
N LYS A 123 12.48 -9.05 -3.17
CA LYS A 123 13.21 -9.90 -4.09
C LYS A 123 12.34 -11.03 -4.62
N ASP A 124 12.62 -11.41 -5.87
CA ASP A 124 12.09 -12.65 -6.44
C ASP A 124 12.89 -13.87 -5.96
N GLY A 125 12.45 -15.07 -6.34
CA GLY A 125 13.14 -16.32 -6.01
C GLY A 125 14.57 -16.44 -6.57
N LYS A 126 15.02 -15.50 -7.43
CA LYS A 126 16.36 -15.44 -8.01
C LYS A 126 17.22 -14.33 -7.39
N GLY A 127 16.69 -13.62 -6.38
CA GLY A 127 17.36 -12.52 -5.70
C GLY A 127 17.37 -11.19 -6.46
N GLN A 128 16.62 -11.08 -7.58
CA GLN A 128 16.44 -9.83 -8.30
C GLN A 128 15.33 -8.99 -7.63
N TYR A 129 15.35 -7.67 -7.85
CA TYR A 129 14.24 -6.85 -7.38
C TYR A 129 12.93 -7.27 -8.04
N LEU A 130 11.89 -7.54 -7.21
CA LEU A 130 10.59 -7.99 -7.69
C LEU A 130 9.96 -7.02 -8.69
N ILE A 131 10.25 -5.74 -8.54
CA ILE A 131 9.77 -4.66 -9.41
C ILE A 131 10.61 -4.47 -10.69
N ALA A 132 11.74 -5.15 -10.83
CA ALA A 132 12.61 -5.00 -12.00
C ALA A 132 11.90 -5.44 -13.28
N ASN A 133 11.92 -4.57 -14.29
CA ASN A 133 11.22 -4.73 -15.58
C ASN A 133 9.68 -4.82 -15.48
N ARG A 134 9.09 -4.57 -14.30
CA ARG A 134 7.65 -4.57 -14.08
C ARG A 134 7.07 -3.18 -14.19
N LYS A 135 5.84 -3.09 -14.71
CA LYS A 135 5.05 -1.85 -14.68
C LYS A 135 4.53 -1.63 -13.27
N ILE A 136 4.93 -0.56 -12.66
CA ILE A 136 4.43 -0.12 -11.35
C ILE A 136 4.16 1.38 -11.36
N THR A 137 3.41 1.84 -10.39
CA THR A 137 3.24 3.26 -10.08
C THR A 137 3.32 3.48 -8.56
N GLY A 138 3.36 4.71 -8.16
CA GLY A 138 3.39 5.16 -6.78
C GLY A 138 3.39 6.68 -6.75
N PHE A 139 3.57 7.28 -5.57
CA PHE A 139 3.60 8.72 -5.45
C PHE A 139 4.75 9.30 -6.28
N THR A 140 4.42 10.16 -7.22
CA THR A 140 5.37 10.67 -8.21
C THR A 140 6.20 11.82 -7.66
N GLN A 141 7.36 12.06 -8.26
CA GLN A 141 8.19 13.23 -7.94
C GLN A 141 7.40 14.55 -8.11
N CYS A 142 6.58 14.64 -9.16
CA CYS A 142 5.73 15.81 -9.39
C CYS A 142 4.75 16.04 -8.24
N GLU A 143 4.08 14.99 -7.78
CA GLU A 143 3.16 15.04 -6.63
C GLU A 143 3.89 15.38 -5.34
N GLU A 144 5.12 14.88 -5.13
CA GLU A 144 5.94 15.21 -3.97
C GLU A 144 6.29 16.71 -3.93
N ILE A 145 6.66 17.28 -5.07
CA ILE A 145 6.92 18.71 -5.19
C ILE A 145 5.64 19.53 -4.93
N LEU A 146 4.52 19.14 -5.56
CA LEU A 146 3.23 19.82 -5.40
C LEU A 146 2.68 19.72 -3.97
N SER A 147 2.98 18.63 -3.25
CA SER A 147 2.63 18.50 -1.84
C SER A 147 3.47 19.37 -0.91
N GLY A 148 4.54 19.97 -1.42
CA GLY A 148 5.49 20.79 -0.66
C GLY A 148 6.37 19.99 0.31
N LYS A 149 6.46 18.66 0.15
CA LYS A 149 7.17 17.77 1.08
C LYS A 149 8.49 17.21 0.55
N HIS A 150 8.84 17.44 -0.71
CA HIS A 150 10.03 16.89 -1.38
C HIS A 150 11.36 17.12 -0.62
N LYS A 151 11.46 18.18 0.19
CA LYS A 151 12.65 18.48 1.01
C LYS A 151 12.69 17.70 2.34
N PHE A 152 11.59 17.11 2.74
CA PHE A 152 11.43 16.46 4.04
C PHE A 152 11.41 14.94 3.96
N VAL A 153 11.23 14.38 2.77
CA VAL A 153 11.22 12.93 2.58
C VAL A 153 12.64 12.38 2.49
N PRO A 154 12.91 11.17 2.98
CA PRO A 154 14.26 10.58 2.96
C PRO A 154 14.69 10.21 1.54
N PHE A 155 13.74 9.93 0.66
CA PHE A 155 13.93 9.61 -0.75
C PHE A 155 12.62 9.80 -1.53
N GLU A 156 12.75 9.90 -2.84
CA GLU A 156 11.61 9.94 -3.79
C GLU A 156 11.32 8.53 -4.31
N THR A 157 10.11 8.05 -4.11
CA THR A 157 9.69 6.67 -4.47
C THR A 157 9.83 6.39 -5.96
N GLU A 158 9.45 7.34 -6.83
CA GLU A 158 9.63 7.21 -8.29
C GLU A 158 11.09 7.00 -8.67
N ARG A 159 12.01 7.77 -8.07
CA ARG A 159 13.44 7.67 -8.35
C ARG A 159 14.02 6.34 -7.87
N GLU A 160 13.67 5.93 -6.67
CA GLU A 160 14.18 4.68 -6.10
C GLU A 160 13.64 3.45 -6.83
N ALA A 161 12.38 3.47 -7.29
CA ALA A 161 11.81 2.42 -8.11
C ALA A 161 12.55 2.29 -9.46
N LYS A 162 12.79 3.41 -10.15
CA LYS A 162 13.54 3.43 -11.41
C LYS A 162 14.98 2.94 -11.27
N LYS A 163 15.67 3.28 -10.18
CA LYS A 163 17.02 2.76 -9.89
C LYS A 163 17.06 1.23 -9.77
N ARG A 164 15.94 0.61 -9.35
CA ARG A 164 15.79 -0.84 -9.23
C ARG A 164 15.24 -1.50 -10.50
N GLY A 165 15.22 -0.76 -11.60
CA GLY A 165 14.82 -1.26 -12.91
C GLY A 165 13.31 -1.31 -13.16
N ALA A 166 12.49 -0.69 -12.31
CA ALA A 166 11.05 -0.65 -12.53
C ALA A 166 10.67 0.18 -13.75
N ASN A 167 9.70 -0.29 -14.54
CA ASN A 167 9.02 0.47 -15.58
C ASN A 167 7.94 1.34 -14.92
N PHE A 168 8.37 2.46 -14.33
CA PHE A 168 7.49 3.32 -13.53
C PHE A 168 6.53 4.10 -14.43
N GLN A 169 5.23 3.81 -14.28
CA GLN A 169 4.14 4.44 -15.00
C GLN A 169 3.56 5.60 -14.19
N LYS A 170 3.08 6.64 -14.86
CA LYS A 170 2.40 7.76 -14.20
C LYS A 170 1.40 8.45 -15.11
N LYS A 171 0.39 9.03 -14.49
CA LYS A 171 -0.57 9.96 -15.10
C LYS A 171 -0.50 11.33 -14.45
N ARG A 172 -1.43 12.20 -14.84
CA ARG A 172 -1.58 13.53 -14.26
C ARG A 172 -1.60 13.46 -12.73
N PRO A 173 -0.89 14.34 -12.01
CA PRO A 173 -0.89 14.38 -10.56
C PRO A 173 -2.29 14.41 -9.94
N PHE A 174 -2.46 13.74 -8.81
CA PHE A 174 -3.68 13.67 -8.02
C PHE A 174 -4.93 13.22 -8.80
N THR A 175 -4.74 12.42 -9.85
CA THR A 175 -5.83 11.69 -10.53
C THR A 175 -5.71 10.21 -10.23
N SER A 176 -6.85 9.53 -10.09
CA SER A 176 -6.87 8.08 -9.85
C SER A 176 -6.16 7.34 -10.98
N TYR A 177 -5.16 6.56 -10.63
CA TYR A 177 -4.42 5.71 -11.56
C TYR A 177 -3.84 4.50 -10.85
N ALA A 178 -4.17 3.31 -11.31
CA ALA A 178 -3.60 2.06 -10.83
C ALA A 178 -3.08 1.23 -12.00
N VAL A 179 -2.06 0.44 -11.75
CA VAL A 179 -1.39 -0.44 -12.71
C VAL A 179 -1.34 -1.84 -12.13
N GLN A 180 -1.63 -2.82 -12.96
CA GLN A 180 -1.38 -4.23 -12.68
C GLN A 180 -0.35 -4.77 -13.67
N ASP A 181 0.63 -5.50 -13.13
CA ASP A 181 1.60 -6.27 -13.90
C ASP A 181 1.75 -7.63 -13.22
N ASP A 182 1.13 -8.65 -13.79
CA ASP A 182 0.99 -9.97 -13.17
C ASP A 182 0.31 -9.83 -11.78
N ARG A 183 0.97 -10.23 -10.72
CA ARG A 183 0.46 -10.17 -9.33
C ARG A 183 0.97 -8.96 -8.54
N LEU A 184 1.54 -7.96 -9.23
CA LEU A 184 1.84 -6.65 -8.66
C LEU A 184 0.73 -5.68 -9.04
N ILE A 185 0.09 -5.03 -8.06
CA ILE A 185 -0.95 -4.02 -8.28
C ILE A 185 -0.59 -2.77 -7.49
N THR A 186 -0.39 -1.66 -8.19
CA THR A 186 0.07 -0.43 -7.55
C THR A 186 -0.79 0.77 -7.94
N GLY A 187 -1.04 1.67 -7.01
CA GLY A 187 -1.77 2.92 -7.20
C GLY A 187 -0.88 4.14 -7.00
N GLN A 188 -1.10 5.18 -7.81
CA GLN A 188 -0.21 6.33 -7.86
C GLN A 188 -0.28 7.22 -6.62
N ASN A 189 -1.48 7.49 -6.10
CA ASN A 189 -1.75 8.56 -5.15
C ASN A 189 -2.98 8.24 -4.27
N PRO A 190 -3.35 9.11 -3.32
CA PRO A 190 -4.50 8.89 -2.46
C PRO A 190 -5.82 8.59 -3.18
N GLN A 191 -6.02 9.12 -4.38
CA GLN A 191 -7.23 8.90 -5.18
C GLN A 191 -7.30 7.50 -5.82
N SER A 192 -6.24 6.69 -5.63
CA SER A 192 -6.09 5.39 -6.32
C SER A 192 -6.41 4.18 -5.46
N GLY A 193 -6.71 4.35 -4.16
CA GLY A 193 -6.94 3.24 -3.23
C GLY A 193 -8.04 2.28 -3.70
N ARG A 194 -9.19 2.83 -4.12
CA ARG A 194 -10.31 2.06 -4.67
C ARG A 194 -9.93 1.31 -5.95
N ALA A 195 -9.20 1.97 -6.86
CA ALA A 195 -8.79 1.35 -8.12
C ALA A 195 -7.84 0.16 -7.89
N VAL A 196 -6.96 0.23 -6.89
CA VAL A 196 -6.10 -0.90 -6.50
C VAL A 196 -6.94 -2.05 -5.97
N ALA A 197 -7.91 -1.78 -5.08
CA ALA A 197 -8.80 -2.80 -4.54
C ALA A 197 -9.67 -3.45 -5.61
N ASP A 198 -10.18 -2.68 -6.58
CA ASP A 198 -10.99 -3.19 -7.71
C ASP A 198 -10.15 -4.12 -8.61
N LEU A 199 -8.91 -3.77 -8.89
CA LEU A 199 -8.00 -4.64 -9.66
C LEU A 199 -7.71 -5.93 -8.89
N LEU A 200 -7.41 -5.84 -7.58
CA LEU A 200 -7.14 -7.01 -6.75
C LEU A 200 -8.35 -7.95 -6.68
N THR A 201 -9.53 -7.41 -6.36
CA THR A 201 -10.74 -8.23 -6.22
C THR A 201 -11.19 -8.86 -7.53
N ARG A 202 -10.92 -8.21 -8.67
CA ARG A 202 -11.13 -8.80 -9.99
C ARG A 202 -10.14 -9.93 -10.26
N ALA A 203 -8.85 -9.69 -10.05
CA ALA A 203 -7.81 -10.69 -10.28
C ALA A 203 -7.98 -11.94 -9.41
N LEU A 204 -8.46 -11.78 -8.16
CA LEU A 204 -8.76 -12.91 -7.27
C LEU A 204 -9.97 -13.76 -7.72
N LYS A 205 -10.87 -13.21 -8.53
CA LYS A 205 -12.01 -13.98 -9.10
C LYS A 205 -11.63 -14.78 -10.34
N GLU A 206 -10.48 -14.49 -10.92
CA GLU A 206 -9.99 -15.15 -12.15
C GLU A 206 -9.07 -16.34 -11.84
N ILE A 207 -8.76 -16.58 -10.55
CA ILE A 207 -7.98 -17.71 -10.05
C ILE A 207 -8.93 -18.80 -9.52
#